data_5e15a53f234426ac10d960989b61182b
#
_entry.id   5e15a53f234426ac10d960989b61182b
#
_cell.length_a   1.000
_cell.length_b   1.000
_cell.length_c   1.000
_cell.angle_alpha   90.00
_cell.angle_beta   90.00
_cell.angle_gamma   90.00
#
_symmetry.space_group_name_H-M   'P 1'
#
loop_
_entity.id
_entity.type
_entity.pdbx_description
1 polymer ?
#
loop_
_entity_poly.entity_id
_entity_poly.type
_entity_poly.pdbx_seq_one_letter_code
_entity_poly.pdbx_strand_id
1 'polypeptide(L)'
;RTESDLIGSREIPESAMYGVQTLRGIENFRISKFHLNEYPLFINALAITKMGAAIANSELGLLTGQQTDAILKACKEILEGKHHEQFPVDMIQGGAGTTTNMNANEVIANRALEIMGHKRGEYQYCSPNDHVNRSQSTNDAYPTAIHIGMYYTHLKLVKHFEELIDAFQRKAEAFKHIIKMGRTQLEDAVPMTLGQTFNGFASILRNEIKNLNFAAEEFLTVNMGATAIGTGIAAEPEYAEKCVKALSKLTGWDVKLSGDLVGATSDTSCLVGYSSAMRRVAVKMNKICNDLRLLASGPRCGLGEIDLPAMQPGSSIMPGKVNPVIPEVMNQISYKVIGNDLCVAMSGEAAQMELNAMEPVMAQCCFESADLLSLIHI
;
A
#
# COMPACT_ATOMS: atom_id res chain seq x y z
N ARG A 1 10.59 14.22 -27.48
CA ARG A 1 10.58 13.15 -28.48
C ARG A 1 9.17 12.74 -28.84
N THR A 2 8.95 12.35 -30.10
CA THR A 2 7.65 11.85 -30.56
C THR A 2 7.58 10.36 -30.30
N GLU A 3 6.53 9.89 -29.65
CA GLU A 3 6.20 8.47 -29.52
C GLU A 3 4.78 8.20 -30.04
N SER A 4 4.54 6.97 -30.48
CA SER A 4 3.27 6.57 -31.10
C SER A 4 2.77 5.26 -30.52
N ASP A 5 1.45 5.14 -30.39
CA ASP A 5 0.73 3.91 -30.10
C ASP A 5 -0.39 3.69 -31.13
N LEU A 6 -1.28 2.71 -30.89
CA LEU A 6 -2.35 2.37 -31.83
C LEU A 6 -3.39 3.48 -32.06
N ILE A 7 -3.44 4.49 -31.19
CA ILE A 7 -4.40 5.60 -31.30
C ILE A 7 -3.74 6.93 -31.72
N GLY A 8 -2.44 6.91 -32.05
CA GLY A 8 -1.73 8.04 -32.65
C GLY A 8 -0.51 8.51 -31.86
N SER A 9 0.09 9.59 -32.33
CA SER A 9 1.36 10.12 -31.79
C SER A 9 1.14 11.19 -30.73
N ARG A 10 2.14 11.31 -29.82
CA ARG A 10 2.24 12.38 -28.81
C ARG A 10 3.69 12.83 -28.67
N GLU A 11 3.85 14.09 -28.31
CA GLU A 11 5.15 14.67 -27.93
C GLU A 11 5.42 14.43 -26.44
N ILE A 12 6.46 13.66 -26.16
CA ILE A 12 6.90 13.36 -24.78
C ILE A 12 8.05 14.32 -24.41
N PRO A 13 8.03 14.97 -23.24
CA PRO A 13 9.16 15.76 -22.76
C PRO A 13 10.46 14.94 -22.77
N GLU A 14 11.57 15.54 -23.20
CA GLU A 14 12.86 14.83 -23.26
C GLU A 14 13.35 14.36 -21.89
N SER A 15 13.04 15.11 -20.83
CA SER A 15 13.37 14.75 -19.46
C SER A 15 12.58 13.53 -18.94
N ALA A 16 11.40 13.24 -19.52
CA ALA A 16 10.54 12.16 -19.07
C ALA A 16 11.12 10.78 -19.47
N MET A 17 11.17 9.88 -18.49
CA MET A 17 11.43 8.46 -18.74
C MET A 17 10.19 7.69 -19.13
N TYR A 18 9.00 8.17 -18.72
CA TYR A 18 7.74 7.58 -19.19
C TYR A 18 7.51 7.86 -20.66
N GLY A 19 6.59 7.13 -21.29
CA GLY A 19 6.27 7.21 -22.70
C GLY A 19 4.83 7.65 -22.98
N VAL A 20 4.36 7.31 -24.19
CA VAL A 20 3.09 7.77 -24.74
C VAL A 20 1.87 7.27 -23.93
N GLN A 21 1.89 6.06 -23.43
CA GLN A 21 0.75 5.51 -22.69
C GLN A 21 0.61 6.17 -21.32
N THR A 22 1.71 6.43 -20.63
CA THR A 22 1.70 7.23 -19.39
C THR A 22 1.20 8.64 -19.63
N LEU A 23 1.67 9.30 -20.71
CA LEU A 23 1.20 10.66 -21.01
C LEU A 23 -0.32 10.67 -21.25
N ARG A 24 -0.88 9.70 -21.96
CA ARG A 24 -2.34 9.59 -22.11
C ARG A 24 -3.05 9.38 -20.77
N GLY A 25 -2.47 8.58 -19.89
CA GLY A 25 -3.00 8.41 -18.52
C GLY A 25 -3.04 9.72 -17.75
N ILE A 26 -1.98 10.52 -17.83
CA ILE A 26 -1.92 11.86 -17.22
C ILE A 26 -2.95 12.81 -17.82
N GLU A 27 -3.15 12.76 -19.14
CA GLU A 27 -4.15 13.58 -19.85
C GLU A 27 -5.57 13.18 -19.46
N ASN A 28 -5.86 11.87 -19.34
CA ASN A 28 -7.21 11.33 -19.10
C ASN A 28 -7.62 11.38 -17.62
N PHE A 29 -6.68 11.16 -16.70
CA PHE A 29 -6.98 10.94 -15.29
C PHE A 29 -6.30 12.00 -14.42
N ARG A 30 -6.91 13.18 -14.34
CA ARG A 30 -6.60 14.24 -13.37
C ARG A 30 -7.73 14.31 -12.35
N ILE A 31 -7.91 13.24 -11.61
CA ILE A 31 -9.10 12.99 -10.80
C ILE A 31 -8.84 13.38 -9.34
N SER A 32 -7.71 12.95 -8.79
CA SER A 32 -7.40 13.11 -7.37
C SER A 32 -6.08 13.83 -7.16
N LYS A 33 -5.68 13.95 -5.89
CA LYS A 33 -4.34 14.41 -5.49
C LYS A 33 -3.42 13.25 -5.13
N PHE A 34 -3.88 12.01 -5.31
CA PHE A 34 -3.14 10.81 -4.97
C PHE A 34 -2.42 10.30 -6.22
N HIS A 35 -1.15 10.65 -6.35
CA HIS A 35 -0.31 10.21 -7.45
C HIS A 35 0.57 9.04 -7.03
N LEU A 36 0.94 8.19 -7.98
CA LEU A 36 1.73 6.98 -7.70
C LEU A 36 3.08 7.31 -7.05
N ASN A 37 3.71 8.43 -7.38
CA ASN A 37 4.97 8.88 -6.77
C ASN A 37 4.89 9.18 -5.26
N GLU A 38 3.69 9.32 -4.71
CA GLU A 38 3.47 9.45 -3.25
C GLU A 38 3.52 8.08 -2.52
N TYR A 39 3.57 6.96 -3.27
CA TYR A 39 3.54 5.60 -2.73
C TYR A 39 4.81 4.82 -3.09
N PRO A 40 5.98 5.15 -2.48
CA PRO A 40 7.27 4.57 -2.85
C PRO A 40 7.32 3.05 -2.69
N LEU A 41 6.63 2.47 -1.70
CA LEU A 41 6.59 1.01 -1.52
C LEU A 41 5.81 0.32 -2.64
N PHE A 42 4.80 0.97 -3.22
CA PHE A 42 4.10 0.43 -4.38
C PHE A 42 4.94 0.52 -5.66
N ILE A 43 5.67 1.61 -5.87
CA ILE A 43 6.63 1.72 -6.98
C ILE A 43 7.70 0.63 -6.88
N ASN A 44 8.24 0.40 -5.69
CA ASN A 44 9.20 -0.68 -5.43
C ASN A 44 8.61 -2.05 -5.76
N ALA A 45 7.35 -2.27 -5.40
CA ALA A 45 6.65 -3.53 -5.70
C ALA A 45 6.44 -3.74 -7.21
N LEU A 46 6.13 -2.68 -7.95
CA LEU A 46 6.10 -2.71 -9.42
C LEU A 46 7.46 -3.12 -9.98
N ALA A 47 8.54 -2.50 -9.50
CA ALA A 47 9.90 -2.84 -9.93
C ALA A 47 10.24 -4.31 -9.61
N ILE A 48 9.93 -4.81 -8.41
CA ILE A 48 10.15 -6.22 -8.02
C ILE A 48 9.36 -7.16 -8.92
N THR A 49 8.09 -6.85 -9.21
CA THR A 49 7.26 -7.65 -10.12
C THR A 49 7.90 -7.75 -11.49
N LYS A 50 8.39 -6.62 -12.05
CA LYS A 50 9.08 -6.60 -13.35
C LYS A 50 10.44 -7.31 -13.31
N MET A 51 11.16 -7.28 -12.19
CA MET A 51 12.38 -8.09 -12.02
C MET A 51 12.06 -9.58 -12.05
N GLY A 52 11.04 -10.02 -11.33
CA GLY A 52 10.59 -11.42 -11.33
C GLY A 52 10.22 -11.91 -12.72
N ALA A 53 9.47 -11.10 -13.46
CA ALA A 53 9.08 -11.36 -14.84
C ALA A 53 10.30 -11.43 -15.78
N ALA A 54 11.23 -10.48 -15.68
CA ALA A 54 12.44 -10.46 -16.51
C ALA A 54 13.34 -11.68 -16.27
N ILE A 55 13.50 -12.11 -15.01
CA ILE A 55 14.25 -13.33 -14.66
C ILE A 55 13.60 -14.57 -15.27
N ALA A 56 12.28 -14.72 -15.12
CA ALA A 56 11.54 -15.85 -15.68
C ALA A 56 11.64 -15.90 -17.21
N ASN A 57 11.41 -14.76 -17.88
CA ASN A 57 11.52 -14.68 -19.34
C ASN A 57 12.94 -14.92 -19.85
N SER A 58 13.96 -14.52 -19.09
CA SER A 58 15.36 -14.83 -19.42
C SER A 58 15.66 -16.33 -19.31
N GLU A 59 15.18 -16.99 -18.25
CA GLU A 59 15.33 -18.44 -18.08
C GLU A 59 14.60 -19.25 -19.19
N LEU A 60 13.54 -18.67 -19.76
CA LEU A 60 12.80 -19.24 -20.90
C LEU A 60 13.38 -18.88 -22.26
N GLY A 61 14.48 -18.10 -22.31
CA GLY A 61 15.09 -17.66 -23.55
C GLY A 61 14.29 -16.61 -24.34
N LEU A 62 13.33 -15.95 -23.70
CA LEU A 62 12.44 -14.92 -24.31
C LEU A 62 13.03 -13.51 -24.23
N LEU A 63 14.06 -13.31 -23.42
CA LEU A 63 14.87 -12.09 -23.32
C LEU A 63 16.34 -12.43 -23.51
N THR A 64 17.07 -11.51 -24.16
CA THR A 64 18.54 -11.63 -24.24
C THR A 64 19.19 -11.31 -22.89
N GLY A 65 20.39 -11.81 -22.64
CA GLY A 65 21.13 -11.48 -21.43
C GLY A 65 21.34 -9.97 -21.25
N GLN A 66 21.61 -9.24 -22.34
CA GLN A 66 21.78 -7.78 -22.31
C GLN A 66 20.47 -7.05 -21.90
N GLN A 67 19.34 -7.45 -22.44
CA GLN A 67 18.03 -6.88 -22.06
C GLN A 67 17.71 -7.18 -20.60
N THR A 68 17.88 -8.42 -20.17
CA THR A 68 17.65 -8.85 -18.80
C THR A 68 18.49 -8.03 -17.81
N ASP A 69 19.80 -7.94 -18.04
CA ASP A 69 20.71 -7.20 -17.18
C ASP A 69 20.34 -5.71 -17.09
N ALA A 70 19.96 -5.10 -18.23
CA ALA A 70 19.56 -3.70 -18.27
C ALA A 70 18.25 -3.46 -17.52
N ILE A 71 17.22 -4.31 -17.69
CA ILE A 71 15.95 -4.25 -16.97
C ILE A 71 16.19 -4.40 -15.47
N LEU A 72 16.98 -5.39 -15.06
CA LEU A 72 17.28 -5.62 -13.64
C LEU A 72 18.03 -4.44 -12.99
N LYS A 73 18.96 -3.82 -13.73
CA LYS A 73 19.69 -2.63 -13.25
C LYS A 73 18.74 -1.43 -13.12
N ALA A 74 17.88 -1.19 -14.11
CA ALA A 74 16.87 -0.13 -14.05
C ALA A 74 15.93 -0.30 -12.84
N CYS A 75 15.44 -1.51 -12.61
CA CYS A 75 14.59 -1.82 -11.45
C CYS A 75 15.34 -1.63 -10.12
N LYS A 76 16.62 -1.99 -10.04
CA LYS A 76 17.44 -1.76 -8.83
C LYS A 76 17.59 -0.27 -8.51
N GLU A 77 17.78 0.58 -9.51
CA GLU A 77 17.81 2.03 -9.30
C GLU A 77 16.48 2.55 -8.73
N ILE A 78 15.34 2.01 -9.19
CA ILE A 78 14.03 2.34 -8.64
C ILE A 78 13.92 1.90 -7.17
N LEU A 79 14.39 0.70 -6.81
CA LEU A 79 14.41 0.22 -5.43
C LEU A 79 15.31 1.06 -4.51
N GLU A 80 16.33 1.72 -5.06
CA GLU A 80 17.17 2.69 -4.35
C GLU A 80 16.52 4.08 -4.19
N GLY A 81 15.27 4.24 -4.61
CA GLY A 81 14.51 5.49 -4.55
C GLY A 81 14.78 6.46 -5.70
N LYS A 82 15.48 6.04 -6.75
CA LYS A 82 15.70 6.86 -7.94
C LYS A 82 14.50 6.77 -8.88
N HIS A 83 14.27 7.84 -9.64
CA HIS A 83 13.25 7.91 -10.70
C HIS A 83 11.79 7.84 -10.22
N HIS A 84 11.51 7.95 -8.92
CA HIS A 84 10.14 7.91 -8.39
C HIS A 84 9.30 9.08 -8.93
N GLU A 85 9.91 10.22 -9.22
CA GLU A 85 9.26 11.37 -9.87
C GLU A 85 8.74 11.06 -11.28
N GLN A 86 9.19 9.96 -11.89
CA GLN A 86 8.76 9.50 -13.22
C GLN A 86 7.45 8.67 -13.18
N PHE A 87 6.81 8.59 -12.01
CA PHE A 87 5.54 7.89 -11.80
C PHE A 87 4.42 8.88 -11.44
N PRO A 88 4.06 9.82 -12.34
CA PRO A 88 3.14 10.92 -12.03
C PRO A 88 1.66 10.58 -12.21
N VAL A 89 1.31 9.33 -12.48
CA VAL A 89 -0.07 8.92 -12.78
C VAL A 89 -0.96 8.96 -11.55
N ASP A 90 -2.23 9.32 -11.73
CA ASP A 90 -3.23 9.31 -10.66
C ASP A 90 -3.51 7.87 -10.21
N MET A 91 -3.65 7.65 -8.91
CA MET A 91 -4.00 6.33 -8.36
C MET A 91 -5.43 5.92 -8.70
N ILE A 92 -6.34 6.88 -8.91
CA ILE A 92 -7.72 6.64 -9.36
C ILE A 92 -7.76 6.74 -10.87
N GLN A 93 -7.88 5.60 -11.54
CA GLN A 93 -7.77 5.49 -13.00
C GLN A 93 -8.68 4.40 -13.54
N GLY A 94 -9.23 4.60 -14.73
CA GLY A 94 -9.93 3.55 -15.47
C GLY A 94 -8.94 2.58 -16.14
N GLY A 95 -9.42 1.39 -16.50
CA GLY A 95 -8.60 0.39 -17.20
C GLY A 95 -7.88 -0.60 -16.29
N ALA A 96 -8.40 -0.83 -15.09
CA ALA A 96 -7.91 -1.87 -14.17
C ALA A 96 -6.40 -1.81 -13.88
N GLY A 97 -5.83 -0.58 -13.79
CA GLY A 97 -4.41 -0.38 -13.49
C GLY A 97 -3.48 -0.35 -14.71
N THR A 98 -4.00 -0.39 -15.94
CA THR A 98 -3.16 -0.38 -17.15
C THR A 98 -2.24 0.85 -17.22
N THR A 99 -2.72 2.03 -16.84
CA THR A 99 -1.91 3.25 -16.80
C THR A 99 -0.71 3.08 -15.87
N THR A 100 -0.90 2.55 -14.66
CA THR A 100 0.18 2.27 -13.70
C THR A 100 1.16 1.21 -14.21
N ASN A 101 0.64 0.10 -14.75
CA ASN A 101 1.48 -0.96 -15.30
C ASN A 101 2.34 -0.44 -16.47
N MET A 102 1.75 0.33 -17.38
CA MET A 102 2.48 0.90 -18.50
C MET A 102 3.46 2.00 -18.07
N ASN A 103 3.14 2.78 -17.06
CA ASN A 103 4.09 3.74 -16.50
C ASN A 103 5.35 3.03 -16.00
N ALA A 104 5.21 1.94 -15.26
CA ALA A 104 6.37 1.13 -14.85
C ALA A 104 7.12 0.55 -16.05
N ASN A 105 6.41 -0.03 -17.03
CA ASN A 105 7.03 -0.59 -18.21
C ASN A 105 7.83 0.44 -19.01
N GLU A 106 7.27 1.63 -19.23
CA GLU A 106 7.91 2.69 -20.01
C GLU A 106 9.13 3.28 -19.29
N VAL A 107 9.04 3.55 -17.98
CA VAL A 107 10.17 4.04 -17.18
C VAL A 107 11.30 3.02 -17.18
N ILE A 108 11.01 1.75 -16.93
CA ILE A 108 12.01 0.68 -16.90
C ILE A 108 12.63 0.48 -18.28
N ALA A 109 11.83 0.45 -19.36
CA ALA A 109 12.33 0.28 -20.72
C ALA A 109 13.26 1.43 -21.13
N ASN A 110 12.86 2.68 -20.90
CA ASN A 110 13.68 3.84 -21.23
C ASN A 110 14.97 3.90 -20.42
N ARG A 111 14.92 3.53 -19.13
CA ARG A 111 16.15 3.44 -18.33
C ARG A 111 17.05 2.29 -18.78
N ALA A 112 16.49 1.14 -19.14
CA ALA A 112 17.22 0.02 -19.69
C ALA A 112 17.91 0.38 -21.02
N LEU A 113 17.24 1.13 -21.91
CA LEU A 113 17.81 1.67 -23.13
C LEU A 113 19.04 2.54 -22.84
N GLU A 114 18.97 3.47 -21.90
CA GLU A 114 20.12 4.29 -21.50
C GLU A 114 21.28 3.44 -20.96
N ILE A 115 20.99 2.42 -20.15
CA ILE A 115 22.00 1.49 -19.62
C ILE A 115 22.70 0.71 -20.74
N MET A 116 21.98 0.39 -21.81
CA MET A 116 22.53 -0.27 -23.01
C MET A 116 23.22 0.68 -23.98
N GLY A 117 23.22 2.00 -23.71
CA GLY A 117 23.84 3.01 -24.58
C GLY A 117 22.95 3.53 -25.70
N HIS A 118 21.65 3.31 -25.61
CA HIS A 118 20.64 3.77 -26.56
C HIS A 118 19.90 5.00 -26.06
N LYS A 119 19.15 5.67 -26.94
CA LYS A 119 18.29 6.81 -26.60
C LYS A 119 16.94 6.30 -26.12
N ARG A 120 16.28 7.10 -25.27
CA ARG A 120 14.88 6.87 -24.90
C ARG A 120 13.99 6.82 -26.14
N GLY A 121 13.06 5.88 -26.18
CA GLY A 121 12.16 5.67 -27.31
C GLY A 121 12.71 4.76 -28.41
N GLU A 122 13.97 4.32 -28.37
CA GLU A 122 14.52 3.34 -29.31
C GLU A 122 14.05 1.90 -28.96
N TYR A 123 12.72 1.72 -28.94
CA TYR A 123 12.06 0.51 -28.45
C TYR A 123 12.33 -0.78 -29.21
N GLN A 124 12.98 -0.70 -30.38
CA GLN A 124 13.50 -1.87 -31.09
C GLN A 124 14.57 -2.64 -30.31
N TYR A 125 15.24 -2.01 -29.33
CA TYR A 125 16.24 -2.64 -28.49
C TYR A 125 15.67 -3.08 -27.13
N CYS A 126 14.79 -2.29 -26.51
CA CYS A 126 14.06 -2.64 -25.31
C CYS A 126 12.69 -1.97 -25.30
N SER A 127 11.64 -2.73 -25.64
CA SER A 127 10.27 -2.27 -25.73
C SER A 127 9.56 -2.39 -24.35
N PRO A 128 8.74 -1.41 -23.97
CA PRO A 128 7.86 -1.53 -22.79
C PRO A 128 6.93 -2.76 -22.87
N ASN A 129 6.35 -3.01 -24.05
CA ASN A 129 5.39 -4.09 -24.27
C ASN A 129 6.06 -5.44 -24.51
N ASP A 130 7.00 -5.51 -25.49
CA ASP A 130 7.51 -6.78 -25.98
C ASP A 130 8.63 -7.37 -25.10
N HIS A 131 9.29 -6.54 -24.26
CA HIS A 131 10.37 -6.96 -23.41
C HIS A 131 10.06 -6.80 -21.93
N VAL A 132 9.77 -5.58 -21.43
CA VAL A 132 9.50 -5.36 -20.00
C VAL A 132 8.21 -6.03 -19.56
N ASN A 133 7.16 -5.98 -20.41
CA ASN A 133 5.86 -6.61 -20.15
C ASN A 133 5.73 -8.01 -20.78
N ARG A 134 6.80 -8.61 -21.26
CA ARG A 134 6.77 -9.94 -21.88
C ARG A 134 6.10 -10.96 -20.99
N SER A 135 5.20 -11.80 -21.56
CA SER A 135 4.44 -12.85 -20.88
C SER A 135 3.47 -12.34 -19.79
N GLN A 136 3.14 -11.06 -19.78
CA GLN A 136 2.28 -10.44 -18.76
C GLN A 136 1.07 -9.75 -19.40
N SER A 137 0.00 -9.67 -18.62
CA SER A 137 -1.07 -8.69 -18.75
C SER A 137 -0.99 -7.70 -17.58
N THR A 138 -1.68 -6.56 -17.67
CA THR A 138 -1.95 -5.74 -16.48
C THR A 138 -2.68 -6.56 -15.43
N ASN A 139 -3.57 -7.46 -15.86
CA ASN A 139 -4.48 -8.22 -15.01
C ASN A 139 -3.80 -9.24 -14.09
N ASP A 140 -2.52 -9.54 -14.32
CA ASP A 140 -1.70 -10.34 -13.41
C ASP A 140 -0.55 -9.54 -12.77
N ALA A 141 0.13 -8.70 -13.54
CA ALA A 141 1.27 -7.93 -13.06
C ALA A 141 0.87 -6.82 -12.05
N TYR A 142 -0.26 -6.14 -12.28
CA TYR A 142 -0.72 -5.05 -11.42
C TYR A 142 -1.21 -5.55 -10.04
N PRO A 143 -2.14 -6.53 -9.94
CA PRO A 143 -2.51 -7.08 -8.64
C PRO A 143 -1.33 -7.75 -7.92
N THR A 144 -0.42 -8.44 -8.62
CA THR A 144 0.79 -8.97 -8.00
C THR A 144 1.64 -7.85 -7.37
N ALA A 145 1.79 -6.71 -8.04
CA ALA A 145 2.50 -5.55 -7.47
C ALA A 145 1.74 -4.94 -6.28
N ILE A 146 0.39 -4.89 -6.32
CA ILE A 146 -0.41 -4.46 -5.16
C ILE A 146 -0.14 -5.38 -3.97
N HIS A 147 -0.19 -6.69 -4.15
CA HIS A 147 0.05 -7.67 -3.10
C HIS A 147 1.43 -7.50 -2.46
N ILE A 148 2.49 -7.42 -3.26
CA ILE A 148 3.85 -7.20 -2.77
C ILE A 148 3.95 -5.84 -2.04
N GLY A 149 3.40 -4.77 -2.61
CA GLY A 149 3.41 -3.43 -2.02
C GLY A 149 2.65 -3.36 -0.70
N MET A 150 1.47 -3.98 -0.64
CA MET A 150 0.67 -4.07 0.58
C MET A 150 1.37 -4.89 1.67
N TYR A 151 2.07 -5.96 1.32
CA TYR A 151 2.83 -6.73 2.30
C TYR A 151 4.01 -5.94 2.87
N TYR A 152 4.76 -5.19 2.06
CA TYR A 152 5.77 -4.25 2.57
C TYR A 152 5.17 -3.19 3.49
N THR A 153 4.03 -2.63 3.08
CA THR A 153 3.32 -1.61 3.87
C THR A 153 2.81 -2.20 5.19
N HIS A 154 2.32 -3.45 5.18
CA HIS A 154 1.93 -4.19 6.37
C HIS A 154 3.08 -4.35 7.37
N LEU A 155 4.26 -4.76 6.91
CA LEU A 155 5.43 -4.93 7.79
C LEU A 155 5.83 -3.60 8.47
N LYS A 156 5.76 -2.50 7.72
CA LYS A 156 5.99 -1.15 8.28
C LYS A 156 4.92 -0.78 9.31
N LEU A 157 3.65 -1.01 8.99
CA LEU A 157 2.51 -0.71 9.87
C LEU A 157 2.59 -1.48 11.18
N VAL A 158 2.84 -2.79 11.14
CA VAL A 158 2.99 -3.63 12.35
C VAL A 158 4.10 -3.13 13.25
N LYS A 159 5.25 -2.78 12.69
CA LYS A 159 6.37 -2.23 13.46
C LYS A 159 5.96 -0.98 14.24
N HIS A 160 5.25 -0.04 13.63
CA HIS A 160 4.79 1.17 14.33
C HIS A 160 3.75 0.85 15.42
N PHE A 161 2.88 -0.13 15.20
CA PHE A 161 1.97 -0.60 16.25
C PHE A 161 2.70 -1.27 17.41
N GLU A 162 3.75 -2.03 17.17
CA GLU A 162 4.59 -2.60 18.23
C GLU A 162 5.24 -1.51 19.07
N GLU A 163 5.77 -0.46 18.45
CA GLU A 163 6.33 0.71 19.14
C GLU A 163 5.28 1.42 20.03
N LEU A 164 4.05 1.57 19.53
CA LEU A 164 2.92 2.13 20.30
C LEU A 164 2.52 1.22 21.47
N ILE A 165 2.44 -0.09 21.27
CA ILE A 165 2.13 -1.06 22.31
C ILE A 165 3.17 -1.00 23.42
N ASP A 166 4.46 -0.93 23.07
CA ASP A 166 5.54 -0.79 24.02
C ASP A 166 5.45 0.53 24.80
N ALA A 167 5.03 1.62 24.15
CA ALA A 167 4.79 2.89 24.83
C ALA A 167 3.65 2.78 25.87
N PHE A 168 2.54 2.14 25.52
CA PHE A 168 1.45 1.86 26.45
C PHE A 168 1.91 0.96 27.63
N GLN A 169 2.73 -0.05 27.37
CA GLN A 169 3.28 -0.92 28.41
C GLN A 169 4.21 -0.17 29.37
N ARG A 170 5.09 0.70 28.86
CA ARG A 170 5.92 1.56 29.72
C ARG A 170 5.07 2.45 30.62
N LYS A 171 3.98 3.01 30.08
CA LYS A 171 3.02 3.80 30.88
C LYS A 171 2.25 2.93 31.88
N ALA A 172 1.86 1.72 31.50
CA ALA A 172 1.21 0.78 32.42
C ALA A 172 2.10 0.47 33.64
N GLU A 173 3.37 0.23 33.42
CA GLU A 173 4.32 -0.01 34.51
C GLU A 173 4.54 1.24 35.38
N ALA A 174 4.70 2.41 34.76
CA ALA A 174 4.87 3.67 35.48
C ALA A 174 3.64 4.02 36.36
N PHE A 175 2.45 3.66 35.90
CA PHE A 175 1.18 4.01 36.57
C PHE A 175 0.58 2.85 37.40
N LYS A 176 1.30 1.76 37.64
CA LYS A 176 0.78 0.56 38.29
C LYS A 176 0.33 0.78 39.76
N HIS A 177 0.83 1.84 40.40
CA HIS A 177 0.49 2.19 41.77
C HIS A 177 -0.52 3.34 41.89
N ILE A 178 -0.94 3.94 40.78
CA ILE A 178 -1.88 5.06 40.76
C ILE A 178 -3.28 4.49 40.81
N ILE A 179 -3.96 4.65 41.94
CA ILE A 179 -5.35 4.19 42.12
C ILE A 179 -6.28 5.18 41.42
N LYS A 180 -7.24 4.66 40.68
CA LYS A 180 -8.33 5.41 40.09
C LYS A 180 -9.68 4.69 40.26
N MET A 181 -10.78 5.40 40.03
CA MET A 181 -12.09 4.78 39.91
C MET A 181 -12.23 4.18 38.51
N GLY A 182 -12.51 2.88 38.43
CA GLY A 182 -12.98 2.23 37.21
C GLY A 182 -14.44 2.63 36.97
N ARG A 183 -14.78 2.91 35.68
CA ARG A 183 -16.13 3.33 35.30
C ARG A 183 -16.73 2.39 34.27
N THR A 184 -18.03 2.14 34.42
CA THR A 184 -18.85 1.49 33.40
C THR A 184 -20.02 2.40 33.11
N GLN A 185 -20.37 2.62 31.82
CA GLN A 185 -21.43 3.57 31.43
C GLN A 185 -21.17 5.00 31.95
N LEU A 186 -19.89 5.36 32.16
CA LEU A 186 -19.40 6.60 32.77
C LEU A 186 -19.72 6.78 34.27
N GLU A 187 -20.39 5.82 34.90
CA GLU A 187 -20.69 5.81 36.33
C GLU A 187 -19.56 5.10 37.11
N ASP A 188 -19.37 5.49 38.38
CA ASP A 188 -18.40 4.88 39.28
C ASP A 188 -18.70 3.40 39.49
N ALA A 189 -17.70 2.54 39.30
CA ALA A 189 -17.84 1.10 39.51
C ALA A 189 -16.99 0.62 40.66
N VAL A 190 -15.71 0.28 40.41
CA VAL A 190 -14.78 -0.27 41.42
C VAL A 190 -13.40 0.35 41.28
N PRO A 191 -12.61 0.40 42.40
CA PRO A 191 -11.21 0.83 42.32
C PRO A 191 -10.37 -0.06 41.40
N MET A 192 -9.50 0.57 40.65
CA MET A 192 -8.48 -0.07 39.79
C MET A 192 -7.24 0.80 39.73
N THR A 193 -6.18 0.37 39.07
CA THR A 193 -5.03 1.24 38.81
C THR A 193 -5.05 1.84 37.41
N LEU A 194 -4.48 3.02 37.26
CA LEU A 194 -4.29 3.63 35.94
C LEU A 194 -3.38 2.76 35.05
N GLY A 195 -2.41 2.06 35.63
CA GLY A 195 -1.57 1.09 34.94
C GLY A 195 -2.37 -0.05 34.31
N GLN A 196 -3.45 -0.55 34.95
CA GLN A 196 -4.34 -1.55 34.39
C GLN A 196 -5.07 -1.01 33.16
N THR A 197 -5.47 0.26 33.14
CA THR A 197 -6.08 0.91 31.96
C THR A 197 -5.12 0.90 30.76
N PHE A 198 -3.87 1.36 30.95
CA PHE A 198 -2.86 1.40 29.89
C PHE A 198 -2.44 0.00 29.40
N ASN A 199 -2.35 -0.98 30.33
CA ASN A 199 -2.12 -2.37 29.94
C ASN A 199 -3.27 -2.94 29.11
N GLY A 200 -4.51 -2.56 29.41
CA GLY A 200 -5.69 -2.89 28.61
C GLY A 200 -5.58 -2.36 27.18
N PHE A 201 -5.13 -1.12 26.99
CA PHE A 201 -4.89 -0.54 25.67
C PHE A 201 -3.82 -1.33 24.88
N ALA A 202 -2.68 -1.64 25.52
CA ALA A 202 -1.64 -2.46 24.89
C ALA A 202 -2.15 -3.86 24.49
N SER A 203 -2.95 -4.50 25.36
CA SER A 203 -3.51 -5.83 25.10
C SER A 203 -4.47 -5.85 23.91
N ILE A 204 -5.34 -4.84 23.81
CA ILE A 204 -6.28 -4.71 22.69
C ILE A 204 -5.54 -4.60 21.37
N LEU A 205 -4.51 -3.73 21.29
CA LEU A 205 -3.75 -3.52 20.06
C LEU A 205 -2.92 -4.76 19.68
N ARG A 206 -2.36 -5.47 20.66
CA ARG A 206 -1.63 -6.73 20.40
C ARG A 206 -2.51 -7.79 19.74
N ASN A 207 -3.80 -7.84 20.10
CA ASN A 207 -4.74 -8.74 19.44
C ASN A 207 -5.07 -8.29 18.01
N GLU A 208 -5.08 -6.99 17.72
CA GLU A 208 -5.31 -6.50 16.36
C GLU A 208 -4.11 -6.75 15.43
N ILE A 209 -2.86 -6.73 15.94
CA ILE A 209 -1.69 -7.16 15.16
C ILE A 209 -1.85 -8.60 14.66
N LYS A 210 -2.37 -9.52 15.50
CA LYS A 210 -2.60 -10.92 15.08
C LYS A 210 -3.58 -10.99 13.90
N ASN A 211 -4.63 -10.17 13.91
CA ASN A 211 -5.60 -10.12 12.82
C ASN A 211 -5.01 -9.50 11.55
N LEU A 212 -4.21 -8.44 11.69
CA LEU A 212 -3.50 -7.83 10.56
C LEU A 212 -2.54 -8.84 9.91
N ASN A 213 -1.75 -9.55 10.72
CA ASN A 213 -0.83 -10.58 10.23
C ASN A 213 -1.57 -11.68 9.48
N PHE A 214 -2.67 -12.19 10.05
CA PHE A 214 -3.49 -13.23 9.41
C PHE A 214 -4.05 -12.76 8.06
N ALA A 215 -4.61 -11.54 7.99
CA ALA A 215 -5.13 -10.99 6.75
C ALA A 215 -4.03 -10.69 5.72
N ALA A 216 -2.83 -10.32 6.16
CA ALA A 216 -1.71 -10.02 5.28
C ALA A 216 -1.10 -11.27 4.62
N GLU A 217 -1.27 -12.47 5.19
CA GLU A 217 -0.78 -13.71 4.60
C GLU A 217 -1.38 -13.97 3.20
N GLU A 218 -2.60 -13.50 2.94
CA GLU A 218 -3.25 -13.63 1.64
C GLU A 218 -2.49 -12.88 0.53
N PHE A 219 -1.78 -11.80 0.85
CA PHE A 219 -0.94 -11.08 -0.12
C PHE A 219 0.27 -11.90 -0.62
N LEU A 220 0.64 -12.96 0.06
CA LEU A 220 1.71 -13.85 -0.40
C LEU A 220 1.25 -14.83 -1.49
N THR A 221 -0.04 -14.86 -1.80
CA THR A 221 -0.59 -15.63 -2.93
C THR A 221 -0.91 -14.69 -4.08
N VAL A 222 -0.31 -14.94 -5.25
CA VAL A 222 -0.42 -14.06 -6.42
C VAL A 222 -0.95 -14.81 -7.64
N ASN A 223 -1.49 -14.05 -8.60
CA ASN A 223 -1.98 -14.59 -9.89
C ASN A 223 -0.99 -14.38 -11.05
N MET A 224 0.28 -14.15 -10.77
CA MET A 224 1.29 -13.88 -11.81
C MET A 224 1.42 -15.03 -12.81
N GLY A 225 1.30 -14.72 -14.10
CA GLY A 225 1.21 -15.71 -15.18
C GLY A 225 -0.23 -16.06 -15.61
N ALA A 226 -1.23 -15.55 -14.91
CA ALA A 226 -2.64 -15.63 -15.32
C ALA A 226 -2.88 -14.99 -16.69
N THR A 227 -2.10 -14.01 -17.06
CA THR A 227 -2.26 -13.14 -18.23
C THR A 227 -3.61 -12.43 -18.23
N ALA A 228 -4.40 -12.51 -19.29
CA ALA A 228 -5.60 -11.69 -19.46
C ALA A 228 -6.76 -12.09 -18.53
N ILE A 229 -7.01 -13.39 -18.36
CA ILE A 229 -8.21 -13.92 -17.69
C ILE A 229 -7.93 -15.17 -16.83
N GLY A 230 -6.68 -15.46 -16.52
CA GLY A 230 -6.33 -16.63 -15.71
C GLY A 230 -5.95 -17.90 -16.47
N THR A 231 -6.05 -17.89 -17.80
CA THR A 231 -5.75 -19.07 -18.63
C THR A 231 -4.29 -19.19 -19.04
N GLY A 232 -3.46 -18.18 -18.76
CA GLY A 232 -2.04 -18.15 -19.13
C GLY A 232 -1.80 -18.01 -20.65
N ILE A 233 -2.81 -17.60 -21.42
CA ILE A 233 -2.68 -17.44 -22.86
C ILE A 233 -1.57 -16.44 -23.20
N ALA A 234 -0.77 -16.75 -24.22
CA ALA A 234 0.40 -15.98 -24.67
C ALA A 234 1.59 -15.94 -23.70
N ALA A 235 1.60 -16.77 -22.67
CA ALA A 235 2.78 -17.05 -21.84
C ALA A 235 3.22 -18.51 -22.02
N GLU A 236 4.52 -18.76 -21.83
CA GLU A 236 5.04 -20.14 -21.80
C GLU A 236 4.52 -20.88 -20.56
N PRO A 237 4.25 -22.18 -20.65
CA PRO A 237 3.65 -22.95 -19.53
C PRO A 237 4.40 -22.84 -18.20
N GLU A 238 5.73 -22.77 -18.23
CA GLU A 238 6.57 -22.68 -17.03
C GLU A 238 6.74 -21.23 -16.49
N TYR A 239 6.20 -20.23 -17.20
CA TYR A 239 6.43 -18.82 -16.87
C TYR A 239 5.96 -18.47 -15.45
N ALA A 240 4.74 -18.85 -15.11
CA ALA A 240 4.13 -18.52 -13.81
C ALA A 240 4.98 -19.03 -12.63
N GLU A 241 5.36 -20.31 -12.67
CA GLU A 241 6.16 -20.94 -11.59
C GLU A 241 7.55 -20.31 -11.49
N LYS A 242 8.23 -20.06 -12.63
CA LYS A 242 9.55 -19.41 -12.66
C LYS A 242 9.47 -17.99 -12.10
N CYS A 243 8.43 -17.24 -12.47
CA CYS A 243 8.25 -15.88 -12.01
C CYS A 243 8.00 -15.84 -10.49
N VAL A 244 7.09 -16.64 -9.95
CA VAL A 244 6.81 -16.70 -8.51
C VAL A 244 8.05 -17.13 -7.71
N LYS A 245 8.81 -18.10 -8.23
CA LYS A 245 10.10 -18.49 -7.62
C LYS A 245 11.11 -17.35 -7.60
N ALA A 246 11.17 -16.55 -8.66
CA ALA A 246 12.02 -15.37 -8.70
C ALA A 246 11.54 -14.30 -7.71
N LEU A 247 10.23 -14.06 -7.62
CA LEU A 247 9.63 -13.13 -6.64
C LEU A 247 9.95 -13.55 -5.20
N SER A 248 9.84 -14.85 -4.87
CA SER A 248 10.20 -15.36 -3.55
C SER A 248 11.66 -15.10 -3.20
N LYS A 249 12.58 -15.28 -4.17
CA LYS A 249 14.01 -14.97 -3.97
C LYS A 249 14.29 -13.48 -3.81
N LEU A 250 13.60 -12.64 -4.57
CA LEU A 250 13.79 -11.18 -4.54
C LEU A 250 13.27 -10.55 -3.24
N THR A 251 12.16 -11.05 -2.73
CA THR A 251 11.52 -10.53 -1.52
C THR A 251 12.01 -11.20 -0.24
N GLY A 252 12.49 -12.43 -0.32
CA GLY A 252 12.79 -13.28 0.83
C GLY A 252 11.53 -13.87 1.48
N TRP A 253 10.36 -13.77 0.84
CA TRP A 253 9.08 -14.27 1.33
C TRP A 253 8.67 -15.56 0.59
N ASP A 254 7.78 -16.32 1.21
CA ASP A 254 7.18 -17.53 0.60
C ASP A 254 6.01 -17.13 -0.31
N VAL A 255 6.32 -16.45 -1.43
CA VAL A 255 5.31 -16.07 -2.43
C VAL A 255 4.84 -17.32 -3.16
N LYS A 256 3.52 -17.46 -3.29
CA LYS A 256 2.87 -18.64 -3.88
C LYS A 256 2.03 -18.26 -5.09
N LEU A 257 1.98 -19.18 -6.04
CA LEU A 257 1.02 -19.08 -7.13
C LEU A 257 -0.36 -19.53 -6.64
N SER A 258 -1.41 -18.77 -7.02
CA SER A 258 -2.78 -19.21 -6.74
C SER A 258 -3.08 -20.57 -7.38
N GLY A 259 -3.84 -21.40 -6.68
CA GLY A 259 -4.27 -22.70 -7.18
C GLY A 259 -5.27 -22.63 -8.33
N ASP A 260 -6.00 -21.52 -8.46
CA ASP A 260 -6.90 -21.21 -9.59
C ASP A 260 -6.66 -19.78 -10.03
N LEU A 261 -6.01 -19.64 -11.17
CA LEU A 261 -5.66 -18.32 -11.73
C LEU A 261 -6.86 -17.58 -12.31
N VAL A 262 -7.91 -18.28 -12.75
CA VAL A 262 -9.13 -17.65 -13.27
C VAL A 262 -9.88 -16.96 -12.13
N GLY A 263 -10.12 -17.67 -11.04
CA GLY A 263 -10.72 -17.09 -9.83
C GLY A 263 -9.88 -15.93 -9.30
N ALA A 264 -8.56 -16.13 -9.16
CA ALA A 264 -7.65 -15.13 -8.61
C ALA A 264 -7.48 -13.86 -9.47
N THR A 265 -7.89 -13.87 -10.74
CA THR A 265 -7.84 -12.67 -11.61
C THR A 265 -9.01 -11.73 -11.36
N SER A 266 -10.13 -12.22 -10.84
CA SER A 266 -11.30 -11.39 -10.50
C SER A 266 -11.52 -11.20 -9.01
N ASP A 267 -10.94 -12.07 -8.17
CA ASP A 267 -11.10 -12.02 -6.73
C ASP A 267 -10.13 -11.01 -6.09
N THR A 268 -10.71 -10.07 -5.34
CA THR A 268 -9.99 -9.05 -4.56
C THR A 268 -10.22 -9.20 -3.07
N SER A 269 -10.61 -10.39 -2.60
CA SER A 269 -10.92 -10.69 -1.19
C SER A 269 -9.78 -10.34 -0.24
N CYS A 270 -8.52 -10.51 -0.66
CA CYS A 270 -7.35 -10.13 0.13
C CYS A 270 -7.33 -8.63 0.49
N LEU A 271 -7.70 -7.74 -0.45
CA LEU A 271 -7.81 -6.30 -0.19
C LEU A 271 -8.98 -5.98 0.73
N VAL A 272 -10.14 -6.61 0.52
CA VAL A 272 -11.33 -6.45 1.36
C VAL A 272 -11.05 -6.94 2.78
N GLY A 273 -10.43 -8.11 2.94
CA GLY A 273 -10.08 -8.69 4.23
C GLY A 273 -9.09 -7.83 5.00
N TYR A 274 -8.02 -7.39 4.34
CA TYR A 274 -7.01 -6.55 4.96
C TYR A 274 -7.54 -5.15 5.32
N SER A 275 -8.34 -4.54 4.45
CA SER A 275 -9.03 -3.27 4.73
C SER A 275 -9.95 -3.39 5.95
N SER A 276 -10.70 -4.47 6.05
CA SER A 276 -11.55 -4.75 7.22
C SER A 276 -10.73 -4.94 8.51
N ALA A 277 -9.55 -5.56 8.45
CA ALA A 277 -8.64 -5.65 9.58
C ALA A 277 -8.12 -4.27 10.00
N MET A 278 -7.74 -3.40 9.05
CA MET A 278 -7.37 -2.00 9.34
C MET A 278 -8.51 -1.20 9.95
N ARG A 279 -9.75 -1.37 9.48
CA ARG A 279 -10.94 -0.77 10.10
C ARG A 279 -11.10 -1.20 11.56
N ARG A 280 -10.89 -2.47 11.90
CA ARG A 280 -10.93 -2.95 13.28
C ARG A 280 -9.90 -2.25 14.16
N VAL A 281 -8.67 -2.07 13.66
CA VAL A 281 -7.63 -1.28 14.35
C VAL A 281 -8.11 0.16 14.57
N ALA A 282 -8.64 0.81 13.52
CA ALA A 282 -9.13 2.18 13.60
C ALA A 282 -10.24 2.33 14.68
N VAL A 283 -11.18 1.39 14.76
CA VAL A 283 -12.23 1.36 15.80
C VAL A 283 -11.62 1.27 17.21
N LYS A 284 -10.57 0.45 17.40
CA LYS A 284 -9.90 0.33 18.70
C LYS A 284 -9.11 1.59 19.06
N MET A 285 -8.37 2.14 18.10
CA MET A 285 -7.65 3.41 18.30
C MET A 285 -8.62 4.56 18.62
N ASN A 286 -9.75 4.62 17.95
CA ASN A 286 -10.78 5.61 18.21
C ASN A 286 -11.30 5.53 19.66
N LYS A 287 -11.57 4.31 20.13
CA LYS A 287 -11.97 4.07 21.53
C LYS A 287 -10.89 4.51 22.51
N ILE A 288 -9.63 4.13 22.31
CA ILE A 288 -8.51 4.52 23.17
C ILE A 288 -8.38 6.05 23.22
N CYS A 289 -8.44 6.72 22.08
CA CYS A 289 -8.33 8.17 22.01
C CYS A 289 -9.51 8.90 22.67
N ASN A 290 -10.72 8.37 22.54
CA ASN A 290 -11.89 8.91 23.26
C ASN A 290 -11.71 8.81 24.78
N ASP A 291 -11.20 7.68 25.30
CA ASP A 291 -10.90 7.54 26.71
C ASP A 291 -9.82 8.53 27.18
N LEU A 292 -8.72 8.65 26.43
CA LEU A 292 -7.65 9.59 26.77
C LEU A 292 -8.14 11.04 26.79
N ARG A 293 -8.97 11.44 25.82
CA ARG A 293 -9.57 12.78 25.77
C ARG A 293 -10.52 13.02 26.96
N LEU A 294 -11.31 12.02 27.32
CA LEU A 294 -12.25 12.11 28.44
C LEU A 294 -11.48 12.19 29.78
N LEU A 295 -10.49 11.33 29.99
CA LEU A 295 -9.66 11.34 31.20
C LEU A 295 -8.88 12.65 31.37
N ALA A 296 -8.46 13.28 30.27
CA ALA A 296 -7.73 14.56 30.28
C ALA A 296 -8.67 15.81 30.29
N SER A 297 -9.99 15.62 30.33
CA SER A 297 -10.93 16.73 30.27
C SER A 297 -10.88 17.66 31.48
N GLY A 298 -11.06 18.93 31.26
CA GLY A 298 -11.07 19.94 32.33
C GLY A 298 -9.89 20.91 32.20
N PRO A 299 -9.03 21.04 33.27
CA PRO A 299 -9.00 20.21 34.49
C PRO A 299 -10.02 20.54 35.57
N ARG A 300 -10.62 21.77 35.59
CA ARG A 300 -11.45 22.26 36.71
C ARG A 300 -12.89 21.73 36.66
N CYS A 301 -13.45 21.60 35.46
CA CYS A 301 -14.84 21.21 35.22
C CYS A 301 -14.93 19.91 34.39
N GLY A 302 -13.91 19.07 34.42
CA GLY A 302 -13.87 17.77 33.79
C GLY A 302 -13.26 16.73 34.73
N LEU A 303 -12.85 15.56 34.18
CA LEU A 303 -12.28 14.48 35.01
C LEU A 303 -10.89 14.82 35.51
N GLY A 304 -10.00 15.34 34.67
CA GLY A 304 -8.65 15.75 35.06
C GLY A 304 -7.82 14.64 35.68
N GLU A 305 -8.03 13.38 35.25
CA GLU A 305 -7.34 12.21 35.82
C GLU A 305 -5.94 12.00 35.21
N ILE A 306 -5.71 12.54 34.03
CA ILE A 306 -4.41 12.51 33.34
C ILE A 306 -4.11 13.85 32.70
N ASP A 307 -2.82 14.17 32.60
CA ASP A 307 -2.34 15.30 31.80
C ASP A 307 -1.68 14.76 30.51
N LEU A 308 -2.15 15.23 29.38
CA LEU A 308 -1.53 14.95 28.09
C LEU A 308 -0.47 16.03 27.76
N PRO A 309 0.61 15.67 27.07
CA PRO A 309 1.61 16.65 26.66
C PRO A 309 1.01 17.82 25.86
N ALA A 310 1.41 19.04 26.19
CA ALA A 310 1.01 20.23 25.47
C ALA A 310 1.73 20.29 24.12
N MET A 311 1.02 20.02 23.01
CA MET A 311 1.60 19.96 21.66
C MET A 311 1.51 21.29 20.93
N GLN A 312 0.48 22.09 21.21
CA GLN A 312 0.27 23.42 20.63
C GLN A 312 -0.72 24.27 21.45
N PRO A 313 -0.71 25.61 21.32
CA PRO A 313 -1.77 26.43 21.88
C PRO A 313 -3.15 25.99 21.37
N GLY A 314 -4.12 25.83 22.25
CA GLY A 314 -5.41 25.24 21.94
C GLY A 314 -6.50 26.23 21.59
N SER A 315 -6.24 27.55 21.65
CA SER A 315 -7.25 28.56 21.41
C SER A 315 -6.62 29.89 20.93
N SER A 316 -7.30 30.55 20.00
CA SER A 316 -6.95 31.89 19.57
C SER A 316 -7.48 32.99 20.47
N ILE A 317 -8.39 32.66 21.39
CA ILE A 317 -9.10 33.64 22.27
C ILE A 317 -8.93 33.36 23.76
N MET A 318 -8.61 32.11 24.14
CA MET A 318 -8.46 31.69 25.55
C MET A 318 -6.99 31.38 25.83
N PRO A 319 -6.20 32.31 26.41
CA PRO A 319 -4.80 32.10 26.74
C PRO A 319 -4.61 30.88 27.67
N GLY A 320 -3.61 30.05 27.39
CA GLY A 320 -3.27 28.88 28.21
C GLY A 320 -4.17 27.66 28.04
N LYS A 321 -5.19 27.71 27.18
CA LYS A 321 -5.98 26.52 26.84
C LYS A 321 -5.13 25.55 25.99
N VAL A 322 -5.03 24.30 26.42
CA VAL A 322 -4.36 23.23 25.67
C VAL A 322 -5.39 22.12 25.35
N ASN A 323 -5.52 21.79 24.09
CA ASN A 323 -6.44 20.75 23.63
C ASN A 323 -5.69 19.40 23.41
N PRO A 324 -6.38 18.26 23.53
CA PRO A 324 -5.79 16.93 23.28
C PRO A 324 -5.70 16.64 21.78
N VAL A 325 -4.92 17.46 21.04
CA VAL A 325 -4.92 17.47 19.55
C VAL A 325 -4.45 16.17 18.93
N ILE A 326 -3.53 15.41 19.60
CA ILE A 326 -3.05 14.13 19.06
C ILE A 326 -4.15 13.06 19.12
N PRO A 327 -4.85 12.81 20.23
CA PRO A 327 -6.02 11.95 20.20
C PRO A 327 -7.12 12.42 19.24
N GLU A 328 -7.30 13.73 19.06
CA GLU A 328 -8.29 14.27 18.10
C GLU A 328 -7.93 13.93 16.65
N VAL A 329 -6.69 14.11 16.24
CA VAL A 329 -6.27 13.75 14.87
C VAL A 329 -6.35 12.24 14.64
N MET A 330 -6.04 11.42 15.67
CA MET A 330 -6.20 9.97 15.57
C MET A 330 -7.67 9.55 15.39
N ASN A 331 -8.61 10.25 16.04
CA ASN A 331 -10.04 10.04 15.79
C ASN A 331 -10.39 10.33 14.32
N GLN A 332 -9.89 11.43 13.74
CA GLN A 332 -10.12 11.79 12.34
C GLN A 332 -9.50 10.75 11.38
N ILE A 333 -8.27 10.29 11.64
CA ILE A 333 -7.64 9.19 10.91
C ILE A 333 -8.54 7.95 10.95
N SER A 334 -9.05 7.58 12.12
CA SER A 334 -9.93 6.42 12.29
C SER A 334 -11.20 6.53 11.43
N TYR A 335 -11.82 7.70 11.38
CA TYR A 335 -13.00 7.92 10.53
C TYR A 335 -12.67 7.82 9.04
N LYS A 336 -11.51 8.34 8.62
CA LYS A 336 -11.06 8.25 7.23
C LYS A 336 -10.81 6.79 6.82
N VAL A 337 -10.14 6.00 7.67
CA VAL A 337 -9.90 4.57 7.43
C VAL A 337 -11.21 3.77 7.34
N ILE A 338 -12.19 4.07 8.19
CA ILE A 338 -13.52 3.44 8.12
C ILE A 338 -14.23 3.78 6.81
N GLY A 339 -14.12 5.03 6.35
CA GLY A 339 -14.67 5.44 5.05
C GLY A 339 -13.99 4.75 3.87
N ASN A 340 -12.67 4.60 3.91
CA ASN A 340 -11.91 3.88 2.90
C ASN A 340 -12.30 2.39 2.84
N ASP A 341 -12.50 1.73 3.99
CA ASP A 341 -12.95 0.34 4.03
C ASP A 341 -14.31 0.13 3.36
N LEU A 342 -15.25 1.05 3.54
CA LEU A 342 -16.52 1.01 2.81
C LEU A 342 -16.31 1.10 1.29
N CYS A 343 -15.42 1.99 0.84
CA CYS A 343 -15.08 2.12 -0.57
C CYS A 343 -14.47 0.82 -1.11
N VAL A 344 -13.55 0.19 -0.36
CA VAL A 344 -12.92 -1.10 -0.74
C VAL A 344 -13.98 -2.20 -0.84
N ALA A 345 -14.89 -2.31 0.13
CA ALA A 345 -15.95 -3.32 0.12
C ALA A 345 -16.88 -3.18 -1.09
N MET A 346 -17.33 -1.94 -1.40
CA MET A 346 -18.17 -1.66 -2.58
C MET A 346 -17.43 -1.94 -3.90
N SER A 347 -16.13 -1.65 -3.94
CA SER A 347 -15.31 -1.91 -5.14
C SER A 347 -15.03 -3.40 -5.32
N GLY A 348 -14.90 -4.16 -4.24
CA GLY A 348 -14.78 -5.62 -4.27
C GLY A 348 -16.03 -6.29 -4.85
N GLU A 349 -17.23 -5.83 -4.45
CA GLU A 349 -18.50 -6.31 -4.98
C GLU A 349 -18.69 -6.00 -6.47
N ALA A 350 -18.04 -4.96 -7.00
CA ALA A 350 -18.21 -4.50 -8.37
C ALA A 350 -17.46 -5.34 -9.42
N ALA A 351 -16.80 -6.43 -9.04
CA ALA A 351 -16.20 -7.37 -10.00
C ALA A 351 -17.24 -7.94 -10.96
N GLN A 352 -16.86 -8.05 -12.23
CA GLN A 352 -17.72 -8.64 -13.27
C GLN A 352 -16.89 -9.59 -14.12
N MET A 353 -17.42 -10.81 -14.31
CA MET A 353 -16.76 -11.85 -15.07
C MET A 353 -15.34 -12.14 -14.53
N GLU A 354 -14.33 -12.18 -15.37
CA GLU A 354 -12.98 -12.63 -15.04
C GLU A 354 -12.03 -11.51 -14.58
N LEU A 355 -12.56 -10.31 -14.19
CA LEU A 355 -11.73 -9.18 -13.75
C LEU A 355 -12.48 -8.25 -12.80
N ASN A 356 -11.77 -7.71 -11.82
CA ASN A 356 -12.23 -6.54 -11.07
C ASN A 356 -11.54 -5.25 -11.58
N ALA A 357 -12.27 -4.45 -12.34
CA ALA A 357 -11.74 -3.20 -12.89
C ALA A 357 -11.56 -2.07 -11.84
N MET A 358 -12.03 -2.28 -10.60
CA MET A 358 -11.98 -1.28 -9.52
C MET A 358 -10.75 -1.40 -8.62
N GLU A 359 -9.83 -2.32 -8.91
CA GLU A 359 -8.56 -2.47 -8.15
C GLU A 359 -7.80 -1.16 -7.90
N PRO A 360 -7.72 -0.19 -8.83
CA PRO A 360 -6.99 1.07 -8.59
C PRO A 360 -7.48 1.83 -7.35
N VAL A 361 -8.79 2.02 -7.20
CA VAL A 361 -9.35 2.72 -6.02
C VAL A 361 -9.22 1.88 -4.76
N MET A 362 -9.30 0.55 -4.86
CA MET A 362 -9.06 -0.35 -3.71
C MET A 362 -7.63 -0.23 -3.22
N ALA A 363 -6.66 -0.27 -4.13
CA ALA A 363 -5.24 -0.09 -3.81
C ALA A 363 -4.99 1.27 -3.17
N GLN A 364 -5.51 2.37 -3.75
CA GLN A 364 -5.39 3.71 -3.20
C GLN A 364 -5.93 3.78 -1.76
N CYS A 365 -7.14 3.28 -1.51
CA CYS A 365 -7.76 3.29 -0.19
C CYS A 365 -6.96 2.46 0.84
N CYS A 366 -6.43 1.30 0.44
CA CYS A 366 -5.63 0.43 1.32
C CYS A 366 -4.27 1.06 1.65
N PHE A 367 -3.54 1.57 0.67
CA PHE A 367 -2.25 2.24 0.91
C PHE A 367 -2.43 3.50 1.76
N GLU A 368 -3.41 4.36 1.44
CA GLU A 368 -3.71 5.55 2.23
C GLU A 368 -4.05 5.19 3.68
N SER A 369 -4.89 4.19 3.90
CA SER A 369 -5.29 3.76 5.24
C SER A 369 -4.12 3.25 6.07
N ALA A 370 -3.25 2.46 5.46
CA ALA A 370 -2.07 1.93 6.12
C ALA A 370 -1.04 3.03 6.44
N ASP A 371 -0.82 3.97 5.52
CA ASP A 371 0.06 5.12 5.76
C ASP A 371 -0.49 6.02 6.87
N LEU A 372 -1.77 6.38 6.86
CA LEU A 372 -2.41 7.16 7.91
C LEU A 372 -2.29 6.47 9.28
N LEU A 373 -2.56 5.16 9.35
CA LEU A 373 -2.42 4.39 10.57
C LEU A 373 -0.96 4.24 11.02
N SER A 374 0.00 4.26 10.12
CA SER A 374 1.41 4.14 10.46
C SER A 374 1.99 5.42 11.07
N LEU A 375 1.33 6.57 10.95
CA LEU A 375 1.74 7.86 11.52
C LEU A 375 1.34 8.04 12.99
N ILE A 376 0.60 7.11 13.57
CA ILE A 376 0.09 7.20 14.96
C ILE A 376 1.20 7.11 16.04
N HIS A 377 2.41 6.73 15.67
CA HIS A 377 3.56 6.67 16.59
C HIS A 377 4.20 8.04 16.87
N ILE A 378 3.83 9.06 16.11
CA ILE A 378 4.27 10.44 16.29
C ILE A 378 3.46 11.07 17.43
#